data_215611ae6b2d4260dd98d70c27e9483b
#
_entry.id   215611ae6b2d4260dd98d70c27e9483b
#
_cell.length_a   1.000
_cell.length_b   1.000
_cell.length_c   1.000
_cell.angle_alpha   90.00
_cell.angle_beta   90.00
_cell.angle_gamma   90.00
#
_symmetry.space_group_name_H-M   'P 1'
#
loop_
_entity.id
_entity.type
_entity.pdbx_description
1 polymer ?
#
loop_
_entity_poly.entity_id
_entity_poly.type
_entity_poly.pdbx_seq_one_letter_code
_entity_poly.pdbx_strand_id
1 'polypeptide(L)'
;MEYQLIDGKATATAIKQEIAGEVKAIVAAGGKQPHLAAILVGHDGGSETYVKNKVIACEQCGFKSTLIRFEADVTEAELLAYVEKLNKDVDVDGFIVQLPLPKHINEQKIIMAIDYRKDVDGFHPINVGRMSIGLPCFISATPLGILTLLQHYKIETSGRKCVILGRSNIVGKPMAQLLSLIHISEP
;
A
#
# COMPACT_ATOMS: atom_id res chain seq x y z
N MET A 1 21.71 -28.57 9.40
CA MET A 1 21.02 -27.32 9.82
C MET A 1 19.61 -27.41 9.31
N GLU A 2 18.63 -27.41 10.19
CA GLU A 2 17.22 -27.26 9.82
C GLU A 2 17.02 -25.82 9.31
N TYR A 3 16.48 -25.67 8.12
CA TYR A 3 16.09 -24.35 7.60
C TYR A 3 14.58 -24.19 7.68
N GLN A 4 14.12 -22.97 7.91
CA GLN A 4 12.70 -22.62 7.84
C GLN A 4 12.43 -21.89 6.52
N LEU A 5 11.53 -22.45 5.69
CA LEU A 5 11.09 -21.80 4.48
C LEU A 5 10.05 -20.71 4.82
N ILE A 6 10.31 -19.47 4.43
CA ILE A 6 9.34 -18.37 4.51
C ILE A 6 8.55 -18.36 3.19
N ASP A 7 7.36 -18.96 3.19
CA ASP A 7 6.48 -19.02 2.01
C ASP A 7 5.56 -17.79 1.95
N GLY A 8 6.02 -16.75 1.28
CA GLY A 8 5.25 -15.52 1.09
C GLY A 8 3.97 -15.72 0.28
N LYS A 9 3.93 -16.69 -0.64
CA LYS A 9 2.73 -16.98 -1.44
C LYS A 9 1.64 -17.64 -0.58
N ALA A 10 1.99 -18.60 0.23
CA ALA A 10 1.06 -19.24 1.14
C ALA A 10 0.50 -18.25 2.16
N THR A 11 1.38 -17.41 2.76
CA THR A 11 0.99 -16.38 3.71
C THR A 11 0.05 -15.34 3.07
N ALA A 12 0.38 -14.84 1.87
CA ALA A 12 -0.49 -13.89 1.16
C ALA A 12 -1.85 -14.50 0.79
N THR A 13 -1.90 -15.80 0.49
CA THR A 13 -3.15 -16.51 0.21
C THR A 13 -4.02 -16.58 1.47
N ALA A 14 -3.45 -16.95 2.62
CA ALA A 14 -4.16 -17.01 3.89
C ALA A 14 -4.73 -15.63 4.29
N ILE A 15 -3.91 -14.58 4.24
CA ILE A 15 -4.34 -13.21 4.57
C ILE A 15 -5.48 -12.74 3.65
N LYS A 16 -5.41 -13.02 2.35
CA LYS A 16 -6.49 -12.66 1.43
C LYS A 16 -7.79 -13.39 1.75
N GLN A 17 -7.72 -14.64 2.20
CA GLN A 17 -8.91 -15.39 2.63
C GLN A 17 -9.53 -14.82 3.91
N GLU A 18 -8.69 -14.41 4.87
CA GLU A 18 -9.14 -13.72 6.08
C GLU A 18 -9.85 -12.41 5.74
N ILE A 19 -9.23 -11.55 4.93
CA ILE A 19 -9.82 -10.29 4.45
C ILE A 19 -11.14 -10.54 3.71
N ALA A 20 -11.20 -11.56 2.84
CA ALA A 20 -12.43 -11.90 2.12
C ALA A 20 -13.56 -12.32 3.07
N GLY A 21 -13.23 -13.03 4.16
CA GLY A 21 -14.17 -13.36 5.22
C GLY A 21 -14.70 -12.13 5.94
N GLU A 22 -13.82 -11.21 6.30
CA GLU A 22 -14.20 -9.94 6.94
C GLU A 22 -15.09 -9.08 6.04
N VAL A 23 -14.71 -8.91 4.77
CA VAL A 23 -15.52 -8.16 3.79
C VAL A 23 -16.89 -8.77 3.61
N LYS A 24 -16.98 -10.10 3.52
CA LYS A 24 -18.26 -10.80 3.45
C LYS A 24 -19.13 -10.54 4.68
N ALA A 25 -18.54 -10.53 5.86
CA ALA A 25 -19.26 -10.23 7.10
C ALA A 25 -19.76 -8.78 7.15
N ILE A 26 -18.92 -7.81 6.73
CA ILE A 26 -19.30 -6.39 6.64
C ILE A 26 -20.50 -6.22 5.70
N VAL A 27 -20.44 -6.78 4.50
CA VAL A 27 -21.51 -6.67 3.49
C VAL A 27 -22.78 -7.37 3.96
N ALA A 28 -22.67 -8.55 4.58
CA ALA A 28 -23.81 -9.28 5.12
C ALA A 28 -24.51 -8.53 6.26
N ALA A 29 -23.77 -7.72 7.03
CA ALA A 29 -24.32 -6.83 8.05
C ALA A 29 -24.92 -5.53 7.49
N GLY A 30 -24.99 -5.35 6.17
CA GLY A 30 -25.47 -4.14 5.51
C GLY A 30 -24.45 -3.01 5.41
N GLY A 31 -23.17 -3.30 5.71
CA GLY A 31 -22.09 -2.36 5.55
C GLY A 31 -21.69 -2.17 4.08
N LYS A 32 -20.97 -1.10 3.81
CA LYS A 32 -20.45 -0.77 2.47
C LYS A 32 -19.36 -1.75 2.06
N GLN A 33 -19.44 -2.25 0.82
CA GLN A 33 -18.33 -2.99 0.20
C GLN A 33 -17.12 -2.07 0.04
N PRO A 34 -15.94 -2.43 0.54
CA PRO A 34 -14.73 -1.62 0.36
C PRO A 34 -14.39 -1.39 -1.11
N HIS A 35 -14.01 -0.17 -1.47
CA HIS A 35 -13.71 0.23 -2.85
C HIS A 35 -12.31 0.84 -2.99
N LEU A 36 -11.46 0.16 -3.74
CA LEU A 36 -10.13 0.62 -4.11
C LEU A 36 -10.13 1.14 -5.55
N ALA A 37 -9.64 2.36 -5.78
CA ALA A 37 -9.34 2.85 -7.10
C ALA A 37 -7.82 2.82 -7.39
N ALA A 38 -7.45 2.64 -8.65
CA ALA A 38 -6.07 2.68 -9.08
C ALA A 38 -5.94 3.55 -10.33
N ILE A 39 -5.02 4.50 -10.32
CA ILE A 39 -4.66 5.32 -11.47
C ILE A 39 -3.37 4.77 -12.08
N LEU A 40 -3.40 4.51 -13.38
CA LEU A 40 -2.24 4.11 -14.18
C LEU A 40 -2.04 5.13 -15.29
N VAL A 41 -0.82 5.65 -15.42
CA VAL A 41 -0.45 6.61 -16.46
C VAL A 41 0.57 5.98 -17.40
N GLY A 42 0.25 5.97 -18.70
CA GLY A 42 1.09 5.37 -19.73
C GLY A 42 1.03 3.85 -19.77
N HIS A 43 2.01 3.24 -20.45
CA HIS A 43 2.03 1.81 -20.78
C HIS A 43 3.33 1.11 -20.29
N ASP A 44 3.81 1.46 -19.09
CA ASP A 44 4.95 0.74 -18.51
C ASP A 44 4.54 -0.70 -18.12
N GLY A 45 5.18 -1.71 -18.72
CA GLY A 45 4.80 -3.12 -18.54
C GLY A 45 4.92 -3.61 -17.09
N GLY A 46 5.84 -3.06 -16.32
CA GLY A 46 5.96 -3.34 -14.89
C GLY A 46 4.75 -2.82 -14.13
N SER A 47 4.39 -1.56 -14.35
CA SER A 47 3.24 -0.89 -13.73
C SER A 47 1.92 -1.56 -14.11
N GLU A 48 1.76 -1.99 -15.37
CA GLU A 48 0.58 -2.73 -15.82
C GLU A 48 0.42 -4.06 -15.09
N THR A 49 1.51 -4.81 -14.91
CA THR A 49 1.51 -6.07 -14.18
C THR A 49 1.13 -5.87 -12.72
N TYR A 50 1.69 -4.85 -12.05
CA TYR A 50 1.38 -4.52 -10.66
C TYR A 50 -0.10 -4.15 -10.49
N VAL A 51 -0.62 -3.28 -11.33
CA VAL A 51 -2.02 -2.85 -11.27
C VAL A 51 -2.96 -4.02 -11.55
N LYS A 52 -2.67 -4.86 -12.55
CA LYS A 52 -3.43 -6.09 -12.81
C LYS A 52 -3.50 -7.00 -11.59
N ASN A 53 -2.37 -7.23 -10.93
CA ASN A 53 -2.32 -8.07 -9.73
C ASN A 53 -3.10 -7.45 -8.55
N LYS A 54 -3.10 -6.11 -8.42
CA LYS A 54 -3.89 -5.40 -7.41
C LYS A 54 -5.40 -5.58 -7.67
N VAL A 55 -5.86 -5.45 -8.93
CA VAL A 55 -7.26 -5.69 -9.30
C VAL A 55 -7.67 -7.13 -8.98
N ILE A 56 -6.87 -8.11 -9.37
CA ILE A 56 -7.13 -9.53 -9.06
C ILE A 56 -7.20 -9.76 -7.53
N ALA A 57 -6.31 -9.13 -6.76
CA ALA A 57 -6.32 -9.25 -5.31
C ALA A 57 -7.59 -8.62 -4.70
N CYS A 58 -8.04 -7.47 -5.21
CA CYS A 58 -9.31 -6.84 -4.82
C CYS A 58 -10.49 -7.79 -5.05
N GLU A 59 -10.58 -8.40 -6.23
CA GLU A 59 -11.62 -9.37 -6.55
C GLU A 59 -11.59 -10.58 -5.59
N GLN A 60 -10.40 -11.12 -5.31
CA GLN A 60 -10.22 -12.22 -4.36
C GLN A 60 -10.64 -11.88 -2.94
N CYS A 61 -10.44 -10.64 -2.52
CA CYS A 61 -10.84 -10.13 -1.21
C CYS A 61 -12.30 -9.63 -1.16
N GLY A 62 -13.02 -9.64 -2.28
CA GLY A 62 -14.40 -9.14 -2.34
C GLY A 62 -14.51 -7.61 -2.35
N PHE A 63 -13.45 -6.89 -2.71
CA PHE A 63 -13.46 -5.43 -2.86
C PHE A 63 -14.06 -5.04 -4.22
N LYS A 64 -14.74 -3.92 -4.26
CA LYS A 64 -14.97 -3.18 -5.48
C LYS A 64 -13.65 -2.56 -5.93
N SER A 65 -13.32 -2.66 -7.23
CA SER A 65 -12.11 -2.05 -7.76
C SER A 65 -12.40 -1.24 -9.02
N THR A 66 -11.76 -0.08 -9.15
CA THR A 66 -11.86 0.79 -10.33
C THR A 66 -10.47 1.10 -10.84
N LEU A 67 -10.21 0.75 -12.10
CA LEU A 67 -8.97 1.10 -12.78
C LEU A 67 -9.21 2.30 -13.70
N ILE A 68 -8.46 3.36 -13.46
CA ILE A 68 -8.44 4.59 -14.26
C ILE A 68 -7.14 4.60 -15.06
N ARG A 69 -7.26 4.73 -16.39
CA ARG A 69 -6.10 4.79 -17.27
C ARG A 69 -6.00 6.17 -17.90
N PHE A 70 -4.79 6.70 -17.92
CA PHE A 70 -4.42 7.90 -18.66
C PHE A 70 -3.31 7.55 -19.65
N GLU A 71 -3.30 8.23 -20.77
CA GLU A 71 -2.21 8.16 -21.74
C GLU A 71 -0.95 8.83 -21.16
N ALA A 72 0.20 8.50 -21.74
CA ALA A 72 1.50 8.97 -21.23
C ALA A 72 1.68 10.51 -21.34
N ASP A 73 0.90 11.19 -22.15
CA ASP A 73 0.92 12.63 -22.39
C ASP A 73 -0.06 13.41 -21.52
N VAL A 74 -0.81 12.75 -20.63
CA VAL A 74 -1.70 13.43 -19.68
C VAL A 74 -0.95 14.54 -18.93
N THR A 75 -1.55 15.70 -18.81
CA THR A 75 -0.95 16.81 -18.10
C THR A 75 -1.00 16.62 -16.57
N GLU A 76 -0.03 17.20 -15.86
CA GLU A 76 -0.05 17.21 -14.40
C GLU A 76 -1.34 17.82 -13.83
N ALA A 77 -1.88 18.86 -14.49
CA ALA A 77 -3.11 19.52 -14.07
C ALA A 77 -4.34 18.60 -14.19
N GLU A 78 -4.46 17.85 -15.27
CA GLU A 78 -5.54 16.88 -15.47
C GLU A 78 -5.46 15.75 -14.44
N LEU A 79 -4.26 15.23 -14.19
CA LEU A 79 -4.05 14.19 -13.19
C LEU A 79 -4.40 14.69 -11.78
N LEU A 80 -3.97 15.91 -11.41
CA LEU A 80 -4.33 16.54 -10.14
C LEU A 80 -5.83 16.74 -9.99
N ALA A 81 -6.51 17.19 -11.05
CA ALA A 81 -7.96 17.35 -11.04
C ALA A 81 -8.69 16.01 -10.81
N TYR A 82 -8.15 14.92 -11.36
CA TYR A 82 -8.70 13.58 -11.12
C TYR A 82 -8.42 13.06 -9.72
N VAL A 83 -7.24 13.31 -9.18
CA VAL A 83 -6.91 13.02 -7.77
C VAL A 83 -7.90 13.73 -6.85
N GLU A 84 -8.16 15.02 -7.08
CA GLU A 84 -9.12 15.78 -6.29
C GLU A 84 -10.56 15.23 -6.41
N LYS A 85 -10.95 14.73 -7.58
CA LYS A 85 -12.24 14.04 -7.79
C LYS A 85 -12.32 12.77 -6.91
N LEU A 86 -11.28 11.94 -6.87
CA LEU A 86 -11.24 10.73 -6.04
C LEU A 86 -11.20 11.06 -4.54
N ASN A 87 -10.53 12.13 -4.15
CA ASN A 87 -10.54 12.61 -2.77
C ASN A 87 -11.98 12.89 -2.27
N LYS A 88 -12.81 13.47 -3.14
CA LYS A 88 -14.21 13.85 -2.84
C LYS A 88 -15.21 12.72 -3.03
N ASP A 89 -14.85 11.65 -3.73
CA ASP A 89 -15.74 10.54 -4.02
C ASP A 89 -15.95 9.69 -2.75
N VAL A 90 -17.16 9.74 -2.19
CA VAL A 90 -17.53 9.01 -0.98
C VAL A 90 -17.63 7.49 -1.20
N ASP A 91 -17.74 7.04 -2.46
CA ASP A 91 -17.76 5.63 -2.79
C ASP A 91 -16.35 5.02 -2.80
N VAL A 92 -15.31 5.82 -3.01
CA VAL A 92 -13.90 5.38 -3.00
C VAL A 92 -13.33 5.50 -1.60
N ASP A 93 -12.97 4.36 -0.98
CA ASP A 93 -12.39 4.32 0.38
C ASP A 93 -10.89 4.60 0.36
N GLY A 94 -10.21 4.23 -0.71
CA GLY A 94 -8.80 4.51 -0.91
C GLY A 94 -8.40 4.39 -2.35
N PHE A 95 -7.29 5.01 -2.71
CA PHE A 95 -6.78 4.87 -4.07
C PHE A 95 -5.26 4.99 -4.12
N ILE A 96 -4.72 4.53 -5.23
CA ILE A 96 -3.30 4.58 -5.55
C ILE A 96 -3.09 5.30 -6.87
N VAL A 97 -1.97 6.00 -6.97
CA VAL A 97 -1.42 6.45 -8.25
C VAL A 97 -0.16 5.64 -8.49
N GLN A 98 -0.22 4.71 -9.45
CA GLN A 98 0.88 3.78 -9.70
C GLN A 98 2.13 4.52 -10.16
N LEU A 99 3.23 4.34 -9.44
CA LEU A 99 4.54 4.88 -9.79
C LEU A 99 5.34 3.84 -10.61
N PRO A 100 6.29 4.29 -11.45
CA PRO A 100 6.66 5.71 -11.69
C PRO A 100 5.69 6.45 -12.61
N LEU A 101 5.67 7.77 -12.52
CA LEU A 101 4.94 8.65 -13.42
C LEU A 101 5.84 9.14 -14.58
N PRO A 102 5.28 9.60 -15.71
CA PRO A 102 6.02 10.26 -16.78
C PRO A 102 6.84 11.45 -16.25
N LYS A 103 8.02 11.69 -16.81
CA LYS A 103 9.00 12.69 -16.30
C LYS A 103 8.49 14.13 -16.23
N HIS A 104 7.46 14.48 -16.99
CA HIS A 104 6.86 15.82 -16.98
C HIS A 104 5.87 16.03 -15.81
N ILE A 105 5.53 14.98 -15.08
CA ILE A 105 4.65 15.02 -13.91
C ILE A 105 5.50 14.93 -12.65
N ASN A 106 5.29 15.84 -11.71
CA ASN A 106 5.97 15.81 -10.41
C ASN A 106 5.28 14.80 -9.47
N GLU A 107 5.89 13.63 -9.30
CA GLU A 107 5.36 12.56 -8.43
C GLU A 107 5.08 13.04 -6.99
N GLN A 108 5.98 13.85 -6.42
CA GLN A 108 5.80 14.35 -5.05
C GLN A 108 4.56 15.25 -4.93
N LYS A 109 4.28 16.05 -5.96
CA LYS A 109 3.10 16.92 -5.98
C LYS A 109 1.82 16.09 -6.07
N ILE A 110 1.83 15.02 -6.85
CA ILE A 110 0.70 14.08 -6.93
C ILE A 110 0.47 13.37 -5.59
N ILE A 111 1.52 12.84 -4.97
CA ILE A 111 1.44 12.17 -3.66
C ILE A 111 0.85 13.13 -2.61
N MET A 112 1.32 14.37 -2.56
CA MET A 112 0.82 15.37 -1.62
C MET A 112 -0.62 15.84 -1.88
N ALA A 113 -1.14 15.66 -3.09
CA ALA A 113 -2.52 15.99 -3.44
C ALA A 113 -3.52 14.91 -3.01
N ILE A 114 -3.07 13.68 -2.75
CA ILE A 114 -3.92 12.60 -2.25
C ILE A 114 -4.35 12.93 -0.81
N ASP A 115 -5.62 12.78 -0.48
CA ASP A 115 -6.04 12.82 0.93
C ASP A 115 -5.35 11.68 1.68
N TYR A 116 -4.58 12.01 2.73
CA TYR A 116 -3.81 11.02 3.49
C TYR A 116 -4.67 9.89 4.06
N ARG A 117 -5.98 10.13 4.23
CA ARG A 117 -6.97 9.13 4.69
C ARG A 117 -7.36 8.14 3.60
N LYS A 118 -7.05 8.43 2.35
CA LYS A 118 -7.29 7.59 1.17
C LYS A 118 -5.99 7.11 0.51
N ASP A 119 -4.83 7.54 1.02
CA ASP A 119 -3.50 7.14 0.56
C ASP A 119 -3.15 5.73 1.07
N VAL A 120 -3.68 4.71 0.43
CA VAL A 120 -3.48 3.32 0.84
C VAL A 120 -2.07 2.79 0.56
N ASP A 121 -1.27 3.48 -0.25
CA ASP A 121 0.15 3.16 -0.44
C ASP A 121 1.02 3.68 0.73
N GLY A 122 0.50 4.59 1.57
CA GLY A 122 1.19 5.14 2.73
C GLY A 122 2.38 6.05 2.37
N PHE A 123 2.35 6.72 1.20
CA PHE A 123 3.44 7.56 0.73
C PHE A 123 3.27 9.03 1.13
N HIS A 124 2.06 9.44 1.52
CA HIS A 124 1.78 10.81 1.94
C HIS A 124 2.60 11.15 3.19
N PRO A 125 3.24 12.34 3.25
CA PRO A 125 4.06 12.73 4.40
C PRO A 125 3.36 12.65 5.76
N ILE A 126 2.05 12.86 5.81
CA ILE A 126 1.26 12.70 7.03
C ILE A 126 1.26 11.23 7.47
N ASN A 127 1.04 10.27 6.57
CA ASN A 127 1.09 8.84 6.91
C ASN A 127 2.49 8.42 7.35
N VAL A 128 3.52 8.88 6.65
CA VAL A 128 4.92 8.64 7.03
C VAL A 128 5.23 9.20 8.43
N GLY A 129 4.80 10.42 8.72
CA GLY A 129 4.97 11.05 10.03
C GLY A 129 4.20 10.32 11.13
N ARG A 130 2.95 9.94 10.87
CA ARG A 130 2.13 9.16 11.82
C ARG A 130 2.75 7.80 12.10
N MET A 131 3.24 7.09 11.09
CA MET A 131 3.98 5.84 11.24
C MET A 131 5.19 6.01 12.15
N SER A 132 5.98 7.08 11.94
CA SER A 132 7.21 7.35 12.72
C SER A 132 6.97 7.57 14.21
N ILE A 133 5.76 8.01 14.61
CA ILE A 133 5.38 8.26 16.01
C ILE A 133 4.34 7.26 16.52
N GLY A 134 4.12 6.15 15.81
CA GLY A 134 3.24 5.07 16.24
C GLY A 134 1.75 5.39 16.20
N LEU A 135 1.31 6.36 15.42
CA LEU A 135 -0.12 6.67 15.25
C LEU A 135 -0.75 5.82 14.13
N PRO A 136 -2.06 5.52 14.21
CA PRO A 136 -2.77 4.80 13.15
C PRO A 136 -2.62 5.52 11.80
N CYS A 137 -2.15 4.81 10.78
CA CYS A 137 -1.91 5.33 9.44
C CYS A 137 -1.88 4.19 8.41
N PHE A 138 -1.91 4.54 7.14
CA PHE A 138 -1.50 3.62 6.09
C PHE A 138 0.02 3.51 6.05
N ILE A 139 0.51 2.28 5.90
CA ILE A 139 1.93 1.95 5.85
C ILE A 139 2.25 1.40 4.47
N SER A 140 3.40 1.79 3.94
CA SER A 140 3.86 1.27 2.63
C SER A 140 3.82 -0.26 2.59
N ALA A 141 3.19 -0.81 1.55
CA ALA A 141 2.83 -2.22 1.46
C ALA A 141 4.03 -3.17 1.51
N THR A 142 5.17 -2.82 0.88
CA THR A 142 6.35 -3.69 0.86
C THR A 142 7.00 -3.82 2.24
N PRO A 143 7.30 -2.76 2.98
CA PRO A 143 7.80 -2.86 4.35
C PRO A 143 6.83 -3.57 5.30
N LEU A 144 5.53 -3.25 5.19
CA LEU A 144 4.49 -3.90 6.00
C LEU A 144 4.42 -5.40 5.70
N GLY A 145 4.49 -5.80 4.42
CA GLY A 145 4.48 -7.20 4.02
C GLY A 145 5.69 -7.98 4.55
N ILE A 146 6.88 -7.38 4.55
CA ILE A 146 8.08 -7.99 5.15
C ILE A 146 7.86 -8.19 6.66
N LEU A 147 7.37 -7.17 7.36
CA LEU A 147 7.08 -7.25 8.79
C LEU A 147 6.04 -8.34 9.08
N THR A 148 4.96 -8.38 8.30
CA THR A 148 3.91 -9.40 8.42
C THR A 148 4.47 -10.81 8.25
N LEU A 149 5.39 -11.04 7.29
CA LEU A 149 6.07 -12.32 7.12
C LEU A 149 6.92 -12.68 8.34
N LEU A 150 7.72 -11.77 8.85
CA LEU A 150 8.54 -12.00 10.05
C LEU A 150 7.67 -12.39 11.25
N GLN A 151 6.57 -11.68 11.47
CA GLN A 151 5.62 -11.96 12.54
C GLN A 151 4.89 -13.30 12.35
N HIS A 152 4.41 -13.58 11.14
CA HIS A 152 3.72 -14.83 10.81
C HIS A 152 4.59 -16.06 11.10
N TYR A 153 5.87 -15.98 10.74
CA TYR A 153 6.84 -17.05 11.00
C TYR A 153 7.51 -16.97 12.38
N LYS A 154 7.04 -16.06 13.25
CA LYS A 154 7.55 -15.86 14.62
C LYS A 154 9.08 -15.68 14.65
N ILE A 155 9.61 -14.96 13.67
CA ILE A 155 11.02 -14.63 13.61
C ILE A 155 11.28 -13.52 14.61
N GLU A 156 12.04 -13.86 15.67
CA GLU A 156 12.43 -12.90 16.71
C GLU A 156 13.40 -11.88 16.14
N THR A 157 13.01 -10.61 16.16
CA THR A 157 13.81 -9.50 15.66
C THR A 157 14.37 -8.63 16.78
N SER A 158 13.84 -8.74 18.01
CA SER A 158 14.28 -7.95 19.15
C SER A 158 15.74 -8.26 19.53
N GLY A 159 16.54 -7.23 19.78
CA GLY A 159 17.97 -7.36 20.09
C GLY A 159 18.84 -7.87 18.92
N ARG A 160 18.30 -8.00 17.71
CA ARG A 160 19.05 -8.49 16.55
C ARG A 160 19.62 -7.34 15.73
N LYS A 161 20.79 -7.58 15.14
CA LYS A 161 21.36 -6.65 14.15
C LYS A 161 20.63 -6.80 12.82
N CYS A 162 20.11 -5.69 12.28
CA CYS A 162 19.48 -5.64 10.98
C CYS A 162 20.26 -4.70 10.06
N VAL A 163 20.46 -5.12 8.82
CA VAL A 163 21.05 -4.29 7.76
C VAL A 163 20.03 -4.12 6.64
N ILE A 164 19.73 -2.88 6.28
CA ILE A 164 18.80 -2.53 5.22
C ILE A 164 19.58 -1.98 4.03
N LEU A 165 19.56 -2.72 2.92
CA LEU A 165 20.17 -2.29 1.67
C LEU A 165 19.16 -1.46 0.88
N GLY A 166 19.19 -0.13 1.06
CA GLY A 166 18.30 0.82 0.39
C GLY A 166 17.89 1.96 1.30
N ARG A 167 17.60 3.11 0.68
CA ARG A 167 17.22 4.34 1.39
C ARG A 167 16.03 5.07 0.75
N SER A 168 15.23 4.35 -0.03
CA SER A 168 14.06 4.95 -0.67
C SER A 168 13.02 5.37 0.37
N ASN A 169 12.23 6.38 0.04
CA ASN A 169 11.15 6.85 0.93
C ASN A 169 10.00 5.84 1.02
N ILE A 170 9.90 4.93 0.06
CA ILE A 170 8.78 3.99 -0.05
C ILE A 170 9.10 2.57 0.48
N VAL A 171 10.38 2.23 0.65
CA VAL A 171 10.80 0.91 1.17
C VAL A 171 11.86 1.03 2.26
N GLY A 172 13.04 1.54 1.96
CA GLY A 172 14.19 1.47 2.88
C GLY A 172 13.98 2.24 4.18
N LYS A 173 13.53 3.50 4.10
CA LYS A 173 13.26 4.32 5.29
C LYS A 173 12.08 3.77 6.11
N PRO A 174 10.91 3.44 5.52
CA PRO A 174 9.83 2.80 6.25
C PRO A 174 10.23 1.49 6.92
N MET A 175 11.02 0.65 6.24
CA MET A 175 11.49 -0.60 6.83
C MET A 175 12.35 -0.37 8.08
N ALA A 176 13.26 0.60 8.03
CA ALA A 176 14.10 0.96 9.17
C ALA A 176 13.25 1.44 10.36
N GLN A 177 12.24 2.26 10.10
CA GLN A 177 11.34 2.77 11.13
C GLN A 177 10.49 1.64 11.74
N LEU A 178 9.89 0.78 10.92
CA LEU A 178 9.08 -0.33 11.41
C LEU A 178 9.88 -1.30 12.27
N LEU A 179 11.08 -1.66 11.86
CA LEU A 179 11.94 -2.53 12.67
C LEU A 179 12.41 -1.83 13.94
N SER A 180 12.66 -0.52 13.91
CA SER A 180 12.99 0.26 15.12
C SER A 180 11.81 0.32 16.10
N LEU A 181 10.59 0.54 15.61
CA LEU A 181 9.39 0.60 16.46
C LEU A 181 9.07 -0.72 17.17
N ILE A 182 9.46 -1.86 16.60
CA ILE A 182 9.35 -3.17 17.26
C ILE A 182 10.34 -3.29 18.44
N HIS A 183 11.41 -2.51 18.42
CA HIS A 183 12.49 -2.58 19.40
C HIS A 183 12.48 -1.46 20.45
N ILE A 184 11.62 -0.44 20.31
CA ILE A 184 11.54 0.71 21.24
C ILE A 184 10.79 0.36 22.55
N SER A 185 10.54 -0.88 22.85
CA SER A 185 9.90 -1.26 24.12
C SER A 185 10.89 -1.53 25.26
N GLU A 186 12.14 -1.15 25.14
CA GLU A 186 13.07 -1.21 26.27
C GLU A 186 13.60 0.19 26.63
N PRO A 187 13.39 0.65 27.89
CA PRO A 187 14.04 1.85 28.39
C PRO A 187 15.55 1.65 28.59
#